data_5904d67df2ca109fab2c7cc80b303c70
#
_entry.id   5904d67df2ca109fab2c7cc80b303c70
#
_cell.length_a   1.000
_cell.length_b   1.000
_cell.length_c   1.000
_cell.angle_alpha   90.00
_cell.angle_beta   90.00
_cell.angle_gamma   90.00
#
_symmetry.space_group_name_H-M   'P 1'
#
loop_
_entity.id
_entity.type
_entity.pdbx_description
1 polymer ?
#
loop_
_entity_poly.entity_id
_entity_poly.type
_entity_poly.pdbx_seq_one_letter_code
_entity_poly.pdbx_strand_id
1 'polypeptide(L)'
;MKKTLLWALGLVVVMLGVVFAQGAATDGHVMSAPKDLKWGEPPPVFAKGATMTVVSGDPSKEGLYVVRLKMPAGYQIKPHWHPTDEHVTVISGTFSLGMGEKFDKATMTDLPAGGYALLPAQMRHYAMAKTAGIVQVHGMGPFQLTYVNPADDPSPHASQ
;
A
#
# COMPACT_ATOMS: atom_id res chain seq x y z
N MET A 1 12.85 -88.76 -12.12
CA MET A 1 12.28 -87.94 -11.06
C MET A 1 12.99 -86.57 -11.12
N LYS A 2 12.37 -85.56 -11.74
CA LYS A 2 12.97 -84.22 -11.91
C LYS A 2 12.21 -83.32 -10.93
N LYS A 3 12.90 -82.74 -9.94
CA LYS A 3 12.35 -81.78 -9.00
C LYS A 3 12.52 -80.38 -9.60
N THR A 4 11.44 -79.75 -9.95
CA THR A 4 11.37 -78.34 -10.38
C THR A 4 11.28 -77.45 -9.14
N LEU A 5 12.30 -76.60 -8.99
CA LEU A 5 12.40 -75.58 -7.92
C LEU A 5 11.79 -74.29 -8.44
N LEU A 6 10.61 -73.88 -7.84
CA LEU A 6 9.96 -72.60 -8.14
C LEU A 6 10.60 -71.51 -7.29
N TRP A 7 11.21 -70.51 -7.94
CA TRP A 7 11.67 -69.27 -7.31
C TRP A 7 10.49 -68.30 -7.32
N ALA A 8 9.98 -67.97 -6.11
CA ALA A 8 9.06 -66.89 -5.96
C ALA A 8 9.84 -65.55 -5.84
N LEU A 9 9.73 -64.69 -6.86
CA LEU A 9 10.29 -63.34 -6.86
C LEU A 9 9.31 -62.46 -6.09
N GLY A 10 9.68 -62.10 -4.87
CA GLY A 10 8.93 -61.11 -4.08
C GLY A 10 9.22 -59.67 -4.56
N LEU A 11 8.22 -59.04 -5.15
CA LEU A 11 8.26 -57.64 -5.54
C LEU A 11 8.09 -56.76 -4.29
N VAL A 12 9.16 -56.19 -3.80
CA VAL A 12 9.12 -55.15 -2.76
C VAL A 12 8.78 -53.81 -3.41
N VAL A 13 7.51 -53.36 -3.26
CA VAL A 13 7.10 -52.03 -3.67
C VAL A 13 7.49 -51.05 -2.55
N VAL A 14 8.57 -50.32 -2.78
CA VAL A 14 8.95 -49.17 -1.92
C VAL A 14 8.05 -48.02 -2.28
N MET A 15 7.02 -47.77 -1.47
CA MET A 15 6.21 -46.54 -1.52
C MET A 15 7.06 -45.38 -1.01
N LEU A 16 7.64 -44.58 -1.92
CA LEU A 16 8.18 -43.27 -1.57
C LEU A 16 7.02 -42.36 -1.17
N GLY A 17 6.80 -42.20 0.12
CA GLY A 17 5.88 -41.19 0.65
C GLY A 17 6.45 -39.81 0.36
N VAL A 18 5.83 -39.10 -0.61
CA VAL A 18 6.07 -37.67 -0.81
C VAL A 18 5.43 -36.95 0.38
N VAL A 19 6.24 -36.58 1.36
CA VAL A 19 5.83 -35.70 2.44
C VAL A 19 5.68 -34.30 1.82
N PHE A 20 4.45 -33.91 1.48
CA PHE A 20 4.13 -32.50 1.25
C PHE A 20 4.32 -31.79 2.59
N ALA A 21 5.40 -31.04 2.72
CA ALA A 21 5.53 -30.04 3.78
C ALA A 21 4.41 -29.02 3.54
N GLN A 22 3.29 -29.17 4.26
CA GLN A 22 2.31 -28.11 4.37
C GLN A 22 3.03 -26.96 5.06
N GLY A 23 3.41 -25.96 4.26
CA GLY A 23 3.85 -24.68 4.81
C GLY A 23 2.78 -24.23 5.80
N ALA A 24 3.18 -23.98 7.06
CA ALA A 24 2.30 -23.40 8.04
C ALA A 24 1.64 -22.17 7.40
N ALA A 25 0.33 -22.17 7.26
CA ALA A 25 -0.43 -20.99 6.94
C ALA A 25 -0.08 -19.98 8.04
N THR A 26 0.65 -18.92 7.69
CA THR A 26 0.82 -17.79 8.60
C THR A 26 -0.58 -17.26 8.83
N ASP A 27 -1.06 -17.31 10.06
CA ASP A 27 -2.31 -16.66 10.43
C ASP A 27 -2.25 -15.25 9.89
N GLY A 28 -3.15 -14.92 8.94
CA GLY A 28 -3.07 -13.69 8.15
C GLY A 28 -3.39 -12.40 8.93
N HIS A 29 -3.30 -12.45 10.28
CA HIS A 29 -3.49 -11.26 11.11
C HIS A 29 -2.22 -10.41 11.15
N VAL A 30 -2.41 -9.09 11.12
CA VAL A 30 -1.34 -8.09 11.26
C VAL A 30 -1.61 -7.26 12.51
N MET A 31 -0.63 -7.21 13.41
CA MET A 31 -0.65 -6.32 14.57
C MET A 31 0.67 -5.54 14.60
N SER A 32 0.57 -4.20 14.57
CA SER A 32 1.74 -3.33 14.56
C SER A 32 1.55 -2.18 15.55
N ALA A 33 2.41 -2.09 16.55
CA ALA A 33 2.46 -0.90 17.39
C ALA A 33 3.18 0.24 16.64
N PRO A 34 2.93 1.51 16.97
CA PRO A 34 3.56 2.65 16.28
C PRO A 34 5.10 2.59 16.27
N LYS A 35 5.72 2.04 17.32
CA LYS A 35 7.19 1.88 17.43
C LYS A 35 7.76 0.83 16.49
N ASP A 36 6.94 -0.09 15.99
CA ASP A 36 7.38 -1.21 15.16
C ASP A 36 7.35 -0.87 13.66
N LEU A 37 6.71 0.26 13.32
CA LEU A 37 6.59 0.72 11.94
C LEU A 37 7.94 1.15 11.37
N LYS A 38 8.26 0.65 10.19
CA LYS A 38 9.49 0.99 9.46
C LYS A 38 9.18 2.08 8.43
N TRP A 39 9.67 3.28 8.70
CA TRP A 39 9.50 4.44 7.82
C TRP A 39 10.63 4.49 6.80
N GLY A 40 10.27 4.77 5.55
CA GLY A 40 11.20 4.93 4.42
C GLY A 40 10.75 6.01 3.46
N GLU A 41 11.49 6.19 2.37
CA GLU A 41 11.10 7.08 1.30
C GLU A 41 9.81 6.59 0.64
N PRO A 42 8.84 7.48 0.34
CA PRO A 42 7.66 7.12 -0.43
C PRO A 42 8.03 6.91 -1.91
N PRO A 43 7.11 6.37 -2.74
CA PRO A 43 7.30 6.34 -4.19
C PRO A 43 7.68 7.72 -4.77
N PRO A 44 8.44 7.77 -5.88
CA PRO A 44 8.93 9.02 -6.46
C PRO A 44 7.82 10.03 -6.85
N VAL A 45 6.60 9.56 -7.02
CA VAL A 45 5.41 10.39 -7.28
C VAL A 45 5.08 11.34 -6.13
N PHE A 46 5.68 11.16 -4.95
CA PHE A 46 5.58 12.10 -3.83
C PHE A 46 6.79 13.04 -3.81
N ALA A 47 6.56 14.31 -3.57
CA ALA A 47 7.63 15.29 -3.37
C ALA A 47 8.49 14.91 -2.14
N LYS A 48 9.74 15.34 -2.13
CA LYS A 48 10.65 15.11 -0.99
C LYS A 48 10.11 15.72 0.30
N GLY A 49 10.41 15.08 1.43
CA GLY A 49 10.06 15.55 2.77
C GLY A 49 9.01 14.71 3.48
N ALA A 50 8.23 13.89 2.76
CA ALA A 50 7.38 12.89 3.38
C ALA A 50 8.16 11.59 3.62
N THR A 51 7.66 10.77 4.56
CA THR A 51 8.08 9.37 4.70
C THR A 51 6.85 8.47 4.72
N MET A 52 7.01 7.23 4.28
CA MET A 52 5.92 6.27 4.18
C MET A 52 6.27 4.95 4.87
N THR A 53 5.25 4.26 5.36
CA THR A 53 5.35 2.88 5.86
C THR A 53 4.17 2.07 5.36
N VAL A 54 4.40 0.83 4.99
CA VAL A 54 3.34 -0.14 4.72
C VAL A 54 2.92 -0.77 6.05
N VAL A 55 1.64 -0.69 6.36
CA VAL A 55 1.05 -1.28 7.58
C VAL A 55 0.53 -2.68 7.29
N SER A 56 -0.10 -2.85 6.12
CA SER A 56 -0.65 -4.13 5.68
C SER A 56 -0.79 -4.15 4.16
N GLY A 57 -0.76 -5.35 3.57
CA GLY A 57 -0.85 -5.56 2.14
C GLY A 57 0.40 -5.13 1.38
N ASP A 58 0.27 -5.05 0.07
CA ASP A 58 1.34 -4.61 -0.85
C ASP A 58 0.75 -3.58 -1.82
N PRO A 59 1.09 -2.28 -1.68
CA PRO A 59 0.52 -1.24 -2.55
C PRO A 59 0.95 -1.37 -4.02
N SER A 60 1.91 -2.24 -4.36
CA SER A 60 2.31 -2.48 -5.75
C SER A 60 1.50 -3.58 -6.45
N LYS A 61 0.63 -4.27 -5.72
CA LYS A 61 -0.13 -5.43 -6.20
C LYS A 61 -1.63 -5.23 -6.07
N GLU A 62 -2.39 -6.09 -6.74
CA GLU A 62 -3.83 -6.19 -6.53
C GLU A 62 -4.14 -6.60 -5.09
N GLY A 63 -5.22 -6.06 -4.54
CA GLY A 63 -5.70 -6.32 -3.20
C GLY A 63 -5.68 -5.10 -2.28
N LEU A 64 -6.21 -5.28 -1.09
CA LEU A 64 -6.28 -4.22 -0.09
C LEU A 64 -4.86 -3.90 0.42
N TYR A 65 -4.52 -2.62 0.44
CA TYR A 65 -3.32 -2.12 1.11
C TYR A 65 -3.67 -1.08 2.18
N VAL A 66 -2.81 -0.96 3.17
CA VAL A 66 -2.84 0.09 4.19
C VAL A 66 -1.44 0.67 4.32
N VAL A 67 -1.30 1.96 4.07
CA VAL A 67 -0.04 2.69 4.24
C VAL A 67 -0.25 3.88 5.17
N ARG A 68 0.84 4.39 5.74
CA ARG A 68 0.84 5.68 6.45
C ARG A 68 1.87 6.60 5.83
N LEU A 69 1.48 7.85 5.67
CA LEU A 69 2.34 8.95 5.24
C LEU A 69 2.56 9.88 6.43
N LYS A 70 3.82 10.17 6.74
CA LYS A 70 4.22 11.19 7.70
C LYS A 70 4.74 12.38 6.91
N MET A 71 4.18 13.54 7.16
CA MET A 71 4.44 14.76 6.40
C MET A 71 4.81 15.92 7.33
N PRO A 72 5.77 16.77 6.98
CA PRO A 72 6.04 18.02 7.70
C PRO A 72 4.91 19.03 7.47
N ALA A 73 4.82 20.04 8.32
CA ALA A 73 3.87 21.13 8.13
C ALA A 73 4.11 21.83 6.79
N GLY A 74 3.03 22.14 6.09
CA GLY A 74 3.07 22.79 4.78
C GLY A 74 3.33 21.86 3.60
N TYR A 75 3.56 20.55 3.83
CA TYR A 75 3.71 19.58 2.74
C TYR A 75 2.45 19.53 1.89
N GLN A 76 2.60 19.61 0.57
CA GLN A 76 1.49 19.68 -0.39
C GLN A 76 1.54 18.50 -1.35
N ILE A 77 0.36 17.94 -1.62
CA ILE A 77 0.12 17.03 -2.74
C ILE A 77 -0.76 17.80 -3.72
N LYS A 78 -0.19 18.11 -4.89
CA LYS A 78 -0.85 18.91 -5.91
C LYS A 78 -2.08 18.20 -6.48
N PRO A 79 -2.95 18.89 -7.25
CA PRO A 79 -4.13 18.28 -7.82
C PRO A 79 -3.82 16.99 -8.58
N HIS A 80 -4.49 15.91 -8.16
CA HIS A 80 -4.26 14.56 -8.66
C HIS A 80 -5.53 13.73 -8.55
N TRP A 81 -5.47 12.50 -9.01
CA TRP A 81 -6.53 11.50 -8.90
C TRP A 81 -5.94 10.08 -8.82
N HIS A 82 -6.77 9.14 -8.37
CA HIS A 82 -6.46 7.72 -8.29
C HIS A 82 -7.43 6.89 -9.12
N PRO A 83 -7.01 5.74 -9.68
CA PRO A 83 -7.92 4.87 -10.46
C PRO A 83 -8.95 4.14 -9.60
N THR A 84 -8.70 4.01 -8.30
CA THR A 84 -9.57 3.37 -7.31
C THR A 84 -9.91 4.34 -6.19
N ASP A 85 -10.91 4.00 -5.37
CA ASP A 85 -11.26 4.79 -4.19
C ASP A 85 -10.09 4.89 -3.22
N GLU A 86 -9.87 6.09 -2.69
CA GLU A 86 -8.90 6.37 -1.66
C GLU A 86 -9.60 6.71 -0.34
N HIS A 87 -9.22 6.01 0.71
CA HIS A 87 -9.71 6.27 2.07
C HIS A 87 -8.58 6.89 2.90
N VAL A 88 -8.81 8.07 3.43
CA VAL A 88 -7.82 8.80 4.23
C VAL A 88 -8.33 8.96 5.66
N THR A 89 -7.53 8.53 6.63
CA THR A 89 -7.79 8.75 8.06
C THR A 89 -6.64 9.54 8.67
N VAL A 90 -6.94 10.64 9.33
CA VAL A 90 -5.93 11.45 10.01
C VAL A 90 -5.59 10.81 11.36
N ILE A 91 -4.33 10.36 11.52
CA ILE A 91 -3.84 9.74 12.75
C ILE A 91 -3.32 10.82 13.72
N SER A 92 -2.64 11.84 13.20
CA SER A 92 -2.13 12.96 14.00
C SER A 92 -1.98 14.22 13.17
N GLY A 93 -2.00 15.37 13.81
CA GLY A 93 -1.92 16.67 13.15
C GLY A 93 -3.25 17.09 12.52
N THR A 94 -3.18 18.02 11.58
CA THR A 94 -4.32 18.50 10.77
C THR A 94 -3.96 18.35 9.30
N PHE A 95 -4.80 17.62 8.58
CA PHE A 95 -4.68 17.40 7.15
C PHE A 95 -5.81 18.13 6.44
N SER A 96 -5.50 18.91 5.43
CA SER A 96 -6.49 19.68 4.68
C SER A 96 -6.67 19.08 3.30
N LEU A 97 -7.92 18.92 2.87
CA LEU A 97 -8.32 18.40 1.57
C LEU A 97 -9.12 19.43 0.79
N GLY A 98 -8.80 19.58 -0.48
CA GLY A 98 -9.55 20.40 -1.42
C GLY A 98 -9.92 19.60 -2.67
N MET A 99 -11.02 19.95 -3.31
CA MET A 99 -11.55 19.27 -4.49
C MET A 99 -11.33 20.09 -5.75
N GLY A 100 -11.08 19.39 -6.87
CA GLY A 100 -10.93 20.00 -8.19
C GLY A 100 -9.50 19.97 -8.72
N GLU A 101 -9.29 20.67 -9.81
CA GLU A 101 -8.07 20.61 -10.62
C GLU A 101 -7.08 21.74 -10.33
N LYS A 102 -7.46 22.68 -9.47
CA LYS A 102 -6.64 23.84 -9.12
C LYS A 102 -6.42 23.88 -7.61
N PHE A 103 -5.15 23.96 -7.22
CA PHE A 103 -4.78 24.05 -5.81
C PHE A 103 -5.21 25.42 -5.24
N ASP A 104 -6.13 25.41 -4.27
CA ASP A 104 -6.62 26.61 -3.59
C ASP A 104 -6.77 26.35 -2.09
N LYS A 105 -5.91 26.97 -1.29
CA LYS A 105 -5.93 26.82 0.16
C LYS A 105 -7.22 27.34 0.81
N ALA A 106 -7.88 28.32 0.18
CA ALA A 106 -9.07 28.95 0.75
C ALA A 106 -10.29 28.03 0.73
N THR A 107 -10.29 27.02 -0.17
CA THR A 107 -11.42 26.08 -0.34
C THR A 107 -11.19 24.73 0.33
N MET A 108 -10.05 24.56 1.03
CA MET A 108 -9.73 23.29 1.70
C MET A 108 -10.54 23.11 2.98
N THR A 109 -10.92 21.86 3.24
CA THR A 109 -11.51 21.40 4.49
C THR A 109 -10.45 20.83 5.39
N ASP A 110 -10.36 21.33 6.62
CA ASP A 110 -9.43 20.84 7.63
C ASP A 110 -10.00 19.61 8.35
N LEU A 111 -9.20 18.56 8.37
CA LEU A 111 -9.48 17.31 9.09
C LEU A 111 -8.45 17.18 10.23
N PRO A 112 -8.85 17.35 11.49
CA PRO A 112 -7.98 17.06 12.64
C PRO A 112 -7.81 15.55 12.83
N ALA A 113 -6.97 15.15 13.79
CA ALA A 113 -6.81 13.75 14.19
C ALA A 113 -8.16 13.09 14.48
N GLY A 114 -8.38 11.88 13.92
CA GLY A 114 -9.67 11.18 13.89
C GLY A 114 -10.54 11.54 12.67
N GLY A 115 -10.19 12.59 11.92
CA GLY A 115 -10.88 12.95 10.68
C GLY A 115 -10.74 11.87 9.60
N TYR A 116 -11.74 11.79 8.73
CA TYR A 116 -11.81 10.80 7.66
C TYR A 116 -12.34 11.43 6.38
N ALA A 117 -11.83 10.96 5.25
CA ALA A 117 -12.33 11.27 3.92
C ALA A 117 -12.34 10.02 3.04
N LEU A 118 -13.38 9.91 2.20
CA LEU A 118 -13.43 9.01 1.06
C LEU A 118 -13.33 9.86 -0.21
N LEU A 119 -12.37 9.53 -1.05
CA LEU A 119 -12.13 10.15 -2.34
C LEU A 119 -12.44 9.09 -3.41
N PRO A 120 -13.61 9.15 -4.06
CA PRO A 120 -13.98 8.18 -5.09
C PRO A 120 -12.98 8.14 -6.25
N ALA A 121 -12.92 6.99 -6.90
CA ALA A 121 -12.09 6.77 -8.08
C ALA A 121 -12.23 7.93 -9.08
N GLN A 122 -11.08 8.37 -9.63
CA GLN A 122 -10.96 9.46 -10.61
C GLN A 122 -11.39 10.86 -10.13
N MET A 123 -11.78 11.03 -8.85
CA MET A 123 -12.07 12.34 -8.30
C MET A 123 -10.78 13.16 -8.18
N ARG A 124 -10.77 14.36 -8.82
CA ARG A 124 -9.64 15.30 -8.73
C ARG A 124 -9.68 15.99 -7.39
N HIS A 125 -8.58 15.89 -6.67
CA HIS A 125 -8.42 16.48 -5.35
C HIS A 125 -6.97 16.88 -5.11
N TYR A 126 -6.74 17.62 -4.03
CA TYR A 126 -5.42 18.04 -3.61
C TYR A 126 -5.39 18.11 -2.08
N ALA A 127 -4.19 18.03 -1.52
CA ALA A 127 -4.03 17.92 -0.08
C ALA A 127 -2.87 18.75 0.45
N MET A 128 -2.93 19.05 1.75
CA MET A 128 -1.86 19.71 2.47
C MET A 128 -1.82 19.24 3.94
N ALA A 129 -0.64 18.90 4.43
CA ALA A 129 -0.43 18.78 5.87
C ALA A 129 -0.40 20.19 6.47
N LYS A 130 -1.51 20.66 7.03
CA LYS A 130 -1.58 21.99 7.64
C LYS A 130 -0.63 22.12 8.83
N THR A 131 -0.55 21.06 9.63
CA THR A 131 0.49 20.86 10.65
C THR A 131 1.25 19.58 10.36
N ALA A 132 2.44 19.41 10.92
CA ALA A 132 3.13 18.13 10.83
C ALA A 132 2.23 17.01 11.38
N GLY A 133 2.15 15.89 10.66
CA GLY A 133 1.20 14.84 11.03
C GLY A 133 1.38 13.55 10.26
N ILE A 134 0.48 12.62 10.56
CA ILE A 134 0.41 11.30 9.94
C ILE A 134 -1.00 11.07 9.45
N VAL A 135 -1.14 10.67 8.20
CA VAL A 135 -2.39 10.11 7.66
C VAL A 135 -2.21 8.62 7.37
N GLN A 136 -3.28 7.87 7.51
CA GLN A 136 -3.37 6.49 7.02
C GLN A 136 -4.22 6.49 5.75
N VAL A 137 -3.68 5.90 4.72
CA VAL A 137 -4.35 5.71 3.43
C VAL A 137 -4.58 4.22 3.23
N HIS A 138 -5.77 3.86 2.80
CA HIS A 138 -6.05 2.50 2.34
C HIS A 138 -6.92 2.52 1.08
N GLY A 139 -6.79 1.49 0.29
CA GLY A 139 -7.51 1.33 -0.97
C GLY A 139 -7.18 0.00 -1.62
N MET A 140 -7.69 -0.18 -2.83
CA MET A 140 -7.37 -1.35 -3.65
C MET A 140 -6.19 -1.04 -4.55
N GLY A 141 -5.14 -1.86 -4.45
CA GLY A 141 -3.96 -1.75 -5.30
C GLY A 141 -4.16 -2.33 -6.71
N PRO A 142 -3.22 -2.06 -7.62
CA PRO A 142 -1.97 -1.32 -7.35
C PRO A 142 -2.20 0.18 -7.12
N PHE A 143 -1.48 0.76 -6.15
CA PHE A 143 -1.52 2.20 -5.89
C PHE A 143 -1.01 2.97 -7.10
N GLN A 144 -1.79 3.94 -7.54
CA GLN A 144 -1.41 4.88 -8.60
C GLN A 144 -1.88 6.28 -8.21
N LEU A 145 -1.07 7.28 -8.53
CA LEU A 145 -1.38 8.69 -8.38
C LEU A 145 -1.02 9.38 -9.70
N THR A 146 -2.00 10.06 -10.28
CA THR A 146 -1.82 10.81 -11.53
C THR A 146 -2.06 12.28 -11.27
N TYR A 147 -1.07 13.13 -11.50
CA TYR A 147 -1.22 14.57 -11.39
C TYR A 147 -2.06 15.13 -12.53
N VAL A 148 -2.94 16.10 -12.22
CA VAL A 148 -3.75 16.81 -13.21
C VAL A 148 -2.84 17.61 -14.15
N ASN A 149 -1.86 18.31 -13.59
CA ASN A 149 -0.80 18.95 -14.37
C ASN A 149 0.45 18.06 -14.32
N PRO A 150 0.92 17.50 -15.44
CA PRO A 150 2.12 16.66 -15.45
C PRO A 150 3.38 17.35 -14.91
N ALA A 151 3.46 18.69 -14.96
CA ALA A 151 4.57 19.44 -14.42
C ALA A 151 4.65 19.41 -12.86
N ASP A 152 3.57 18.99 -12.19
CA ASP A 152 3.53 18.82 -10.75
C ASP A 152 4.04 17.44 -10.29
N ASP A 153 4.26 16.50 -11.22
CA ASP A 153 4.81 15.18 -10.92
C ASP A 153 6.31 15.30 -10.58
N PRO A 154 6.70 15.02 -9.34
CA PRO A 154 8.11 15.10 -8.94
C PRO A 154 8.95 13.88 -9.37
N SER A 155 8.33 12.87 -9.98
CA SER A 155 9.04 11.69 -10.46
C SER A 155 10.12 12.08 -11.48
N PRO A 156 11.28 11.40 -11.48
CA PRO A 156 12.24 11.58 -12.55
C PRO A 156 11.60 11.23 -13.89
N HIS A 157 11.40 12.22 -14.75
CA HIS A 157 11.01 11.92 -16.13
C HIS A 157 12.17 11.18 -16.79
N ALA A 158 11.90 10.00 -17.36
CA ALA A 158 12.88 9.35 -18.20
C ALA A 158 13.23 10.36 -19.32
N SER A 159 14.49 10.80 -19.35
CA SER A 159 14.99 11.62 -20.46
C SER A 159 14.77 10.82 -21.74
N GLN A 160 13.86 11.33 -22.58
CA GLN A 160 13.63 10.81 -23.94
C GLN A 160 14.87 11.04 -24.79
#